data_b8cd39a2a3873f942c3f197467126a03
#
_entry.id   b8cd39a2a3873f942c3f197467126a03
#
_cell.length_a   1.000
_cell.length_b   1.000
_cell.length_c   1.000
_cell.angle_alpha   90.00
_cell.angle_beta   90.00
_cell.angle_gamma   90.00
#
_symmetry.space_group_name_H-M   'P 1'
#
loop_
_entity.id
_entity.type
_entity.pdbx_description
1 polymer ?
#
loop_
_entity_poly.entity_id
_entity_poly.type
_entity_poly.pdbx_seq_one_letter_code
_entity_poly.pdbx_strand_id
1 'polypeptide(L)'
;MTARLLLVPLLLLLAACQTTQLDQDFDKTRDFAAYRSFTWKEPALQYSPDDPRIKSDLTEQRIRAAVSEQLDQRGVRLAPAGGKGDVSVQAWLIVENRTDQVSTSYGGAWGGYWNGYWGGPAYTETRNVDYKVGTVQVDLFDAKDGKLVWRGSAEQIVRNNQNSPVERETAIRETVGKILSQYPPH
;
A
#
# COMPACT_ATOMS: atom_id res chain seq x y z
N MET A 1 -44.34 11.27 20.52
CA MET A 1 -44.10 10.81 19.13
C MET A 1 -42.81 11.38 18.56
N THR A 2 -41.62 11.08 19.16
CA THR A 2 -40.32 11.68 18.75
C THR A 2 -39.13 10.71 18.85
N ALA A 3 -39.36 9.39 18.67
CA ALA A 3 -38.32 8.38 18.80
C ALA A 3 -37.89 7.68 17.49
N ARG A 4 -38.26 8.20 16.30
CA ARG A 4 -38.04 7.53 15.00
C ARG A 4 -36.99 8.18 14.11
N LEU A 5 -36.31 9.26 14.53
CA LEU A 5 -35.39 10.03 13.66
C LEU A 5 -33.90 9.82 13.95
N LEU A 6 -33.53 8.95 14.89
CA LEU A 6 -32.11 8.75 15.29
C LEU A 6 -31.44 7.49 14.71
N LEU A 7 -32.12 6.73 13.86
CA LEU A 7 -31.60 5.46 13.33
C LEU A 7 -30.96 5.57 11.94
N VAL A 8 -31.03 6.71 11.27
CA VAL A 8 -30.53 6.89 9.90
C VAL A 8 -29.03 7.19 9.80
N PRO A 9 -28.35 7.87 10.75
CA PRO A 9 -26.91 8.17 10.60
C PRO A 9 -25.96 7.02 10.90
N LEU A 10 -26.43 5.91 11.49
CA LEU A 10 -25.52 4.80 11.88
C LEU A 10 -25.19 3.83 10.73
N LEU A 11 -25.91 3.87 9.62
CA LEU A 11 -25.73 2.96 8.47
C LEU A 11 -24.70 3.44 7.44
N LEU A 12 -24.13 4.65 7.59
CA LEU A 12 -23.20 5.23 6.62
C LEU A 12 -21.71 4.98 6.95
N LEU A 13 -21.40 4.24 8.01
CA LEU A 13 -20.00 3.98 8.44
C LEU A 13 -19.42 2.65 7.94
N LEU A 14 -20.11 1.94 7.06
CA LEU A 14 -19.55 0.77 6.35
C LEU A 14 -18.83 1.19 5.07
N ALA A 15 -17.96 2.21 5.16
CA ALA A 15 -17.06 2.55 4.09
C ALA A 15 -16.03 1.41 3.95
N ALA A 16 -16.02 0.80 2.77
CA ALA A 16 -15.19 -0.32 2.37
C ALA A 16 -13.74 -0.18 2.85
N CYS A 17 -13.35 -0.96 3.85
CA CYS A 17 -11.96 -1.15 4.21
C CYS A 17 -11.27 -1.86 3.05
N GLN A 18 -10.65 -1.10 2.16
CA GLN A 18 -9.67 -1.64 1.24
C GLN A 18 -8.46 -2.03 2.09
N THR A 19 -8.24 -3.32 2.25
CA THR A 19 -7.15 -3.84 3.09
C THR A 19 -5.83 -3.53 2.41
N THR A 20 -5.16 -2.46 2.85
CA THR A 20 -3.78 -2.15 2.50
C THR A 20 -2.90 -2.90 3.50
N GLN A 21 -2.03 -3.78 3.03
CA GLN A 21 -1.03 -4.41 3.90
C GLN A 21 0.15 -3.47 4.03
N LEU A 22 0.47 -3.12 5.27
CA LEU A 22 1.62 -2.27 5.60
C LEU A 22 2.70 -3.14 6.21
N ASP A 23 3.94 -2.88 5.83
CA ASP A 23 5.12 -3.51 6.40
C ASP A 23 6.21 -2.47 6.63
N GLN A 24 7.03 -2.68 7.66
CA GLN A 24 8.20 -1.85 7.95
C GLN A 24 9.35 -2.68 8.52
N ASP A 25 10.56 -2.23 8.18
CA ASP A 25 11.80 -2.74 8.76
C ASP A 25 12.78 -1.59 9.00
N PHE A 26 13.55 -1.65 10.07
CA PHE A 26 14.49 -0.58 10.42
C PHE A 26 15.66 -1.06 11.28
N ASP A 27 16.77 -0.36 11.17
CA ASP A 27 17.96 -0.57 11.99
C ASP A 27 17.78 0.08 13.38
N LYS A 28 17.51 -0.75 14.39
CA LYS A 28 17.28 -0.32 15.78
C LYS A 28 18.48 0.38 16.43
N THR A 29 19.67 0.30 15.82
CA THR A 29 20.89 0.93 16.33
C THR A 29 21.02 2.39 15.90
N ARG A 30 20.13 2.89 15.04
CA ARG A 30 20.17 4.26 14.51
C ARG A 30 19.37 5.23 15.36
N ASP A 31 19.92 6.43 15.48
CA ASP A 31 19.19 7.56 16.06
C ASP A 31 18.42 8.29 14.96
N PHE A 32 17.16 7.93 14.79
CA PHE A 32 16.27 8.55 13.79
C PHE A 32 15.98 10.03 14.08
N ALA A 33 16.13 10.47 15.32
CA ALA A 33 15.95 11.88 15.69
C ALA A 33 17.11 12.77 15.16
N ALA A 34 18.23 12.19 14.80
CA ALA A 34 19.35 12.91 14.21
C ALA A 34 19.14 13.23 12.71
N TYR A 35 18.24 12.54 12.03
CA TYR A 35 17.96 12.78 10.62
C TYR A 35 17.02 13.98 10.45
N ARG A 36 17.54 15.07 9.86
CA ARG A 36 16.80 16.34 9.67
C ARG A 36 16.65 16.73 8.20
N SER A 37 17.43 16.10 7.32
CA SER A 37 17.45 16.42 5.90
C SER A 37 17.60 15.17 5.04
N PHE A 38 17.01 15.23 3.83
CA PHE A 38 17.13 14.14 2.88
C PHE A 38 17.48 14.63 1.48
N THR A 39 18.03 13.74 0.68
CA THR A 39 18.20 13.88 -0.77
C THR A 39 17.54 12.67 -1.47
N TRP A 40 17.16 12.86 -2.72
CA TRP A 40 16.74 11.74 -3.55
C TRP A 40 17.95 11.01 -4.12
N LYS A 41 17.89 9.68 -4.19
CA LYS A 41 18.81 8.88 -5.02
C LYS A 41 18.43 9.04 -6.49
N GLU A 42 19.37 8.74 -7.38
CA GLU A 42 19.10 8.67 -8.81
C GLU A 42 19.25 7.22 -9.31
N PRO A 43 18.18 6.67 -9.91
CA PRO A 43 16.84 7.23 -10.07
C PRO A 43 16.08 7.28 -8.73
N ALA A 44 15.19 8.29 -8.57
CA ALA A 44 14.41 8.46 -7.35
C ALA A 44 13.33 7.39 -7.19
N LEU A 45 12.74 6.96 -8.30
CA LEU A 45 11.78 5.86 -8.36
C LEU A 45 12.33 4.72 -9.23
N GLN A 46 12.29 3.53 -8.70
CA GLN A 46 12.58 2.30 -9.43
C GLN A 46 11.30 1.50 -9.67
N TYR A 47 11.31 0.67 -10.71
CA TYR A 47 10.18 -0.16 -11.11
C TYR A 47 10.58 -1.63 -11.11
N SER A 48 9.68 -2.48 -10.61
CA SER A 48 9.84 -3.93 -10.68
C SER A 48 8.53 -4.58 -11.12
N PRO A 49 8.48 -5.25 -12.28
CA PRO A 49 9.56 -5.42 -13.26
C PRO A 49 9.95 -4.11 -13.95
N ASP A 50 11.11 -4.07 -14.56
CA ASP A 50 11.53 -2.94 -15.40
C ASP A 50 10.80 -3.00 -16.76
N ASP A 51 9.52 -2.57 -16.73
CA ASP A 51 8.61 -2.65 -17.88
C ASP A 51 8.15 -1.25 -18.30
N PRO A 52 8.37 -0.82 -19.55
CA PRO A 52 7.93 0.49 -20.04
C PRO A 52 6.43 0.76 -19.87
N ARG A 53 5.60 -0.29 -19.77
CA ARG A 53 4.15 -0.15 -19.60
C ARG A 53 3.75 0.35 -18.22
N ILE A 54 4.60 0.17 -17.20
CA ILE A 54 4.35 0.64 -15.84
C ILE A 54 5.17 1.90 -15.48
N LYS A 55 6.22 2.19 -16.25
CA LYS A 55 7.03 3.40 -16.07
C LYS A 55 6.23 4.64 -16.43
N SER A 56 6.27 5.66 -15.58
CA SER A 56 5.54 6.91 -15.78
C SER A 56 6.18 8.04 -15.00
N ASP A 57 6.63 9.07 -15.70
CA ASP A 57 7.17 10.28 -15.09
C ASP A 57 6.13 10.97 -14.19
N LEU A 58 4.85 10.92 -14.57
CA LEU A 58 3.76 11.47 -13.76
C LEU A 58 3.60 10.70 -12.44
N THR A 59 3.78 9.39 -12.47
CA THR A 59 3.73 8.57 -11.24
C THR A 59 4.93 8.86 -10.36
N GLU A 60 6.13 8.99 -10.94
CA GLU A 60 7.33 9.38 -10.20
C GLU A 60 7.15 10.76 -9.53
N GLN A 61 6.69 11.77 -10.27
CA GLN A 61 6.45 13.10 -9.73
C GLN A 61 5.48 13.07 -8.55
N ARG A 62 4.37 12.32 -8.64
CA ARG A 62 3.38 12.18 -7.56
C ARG A 62 3.96 11.50 -6.33
N ILE A 63 4.71 10.41 -6.52
CA ILE A 63 5.35 9.70 -5.40
C ILE A 63 6.39 10.60 -4.74
N ARG A 64 7.24 11.27 -5.51
CA ARG A 64 8.24 12.21 -4.97
C ARG A 64 7.59 13.35 -4.17
N ALA A 65 6.54 13.94 -4.71
CA ALA A 65 5.79 15.00 -4.02
C ALA A 65 5.20 14.52 -2.71
N ALA A 66 4.51 13.36 -2.72
CA ALA A 66 3.88 12.79 -1.53
C ALA A 66 4.90 12.41 -0.46
N VAL A 67 6.02 11.76 -0.84
CA VAL A 67 7.09 11.38 0.09
C VAL A 67 7.76 12.62 0.68
N SER A 68 8.05 13.63 -0.14
CA SER A 68 8.67 14.89 0.33
C SER A 68 7.77 15.61 1.33
N GLU A 69 6.46 15.70 1.05
CA GLU A 69 5.47 16.29 1.95
C GLU A 69 5.42 15.55 3.29
N GLN A 70 5.39 14.22 3.25
CA GLN A 70 5.29 13.40 4.46
C GLN A 70 6.56 13.42 5.31
N LEU A 71 7.74 13.48 4.70
CA LEU A 71 9.00 13.63 5.42
C LEU A 71 9.14 15.03 6.03
N ASP A 72 8.74 16.08 5.30
CA ASP A 72 8.76 17.46 5.82
C ASP A 72 7.86 17.62 7.06
N GLN A 73 6.65 17.05 7.03
CA GLN A 73 5.74 17.01 8.18
C GLN A 73 6.36 16.33 9.41
N ARG A 74 7.36 15.45 9.22
CA ARG A 74 8.10 14.76 10.27
C ARG A 74 9.44 15.42 10.61
N GLY A 75 9.68 16.62 10.06
CA GLY A 75 10.87 17.39 10.34
C GLY A 75 12.11 16.99 9.56
N VAL A 76 11.97 16.13 8.54
CA VAL A 76 13.05 15.73 7.63
C VAL A 76 12.88 16.46 6.30
N ARG A 77 13.66 17.50 6.07
CA ARG A 77 13.47 18.42 4.94
C ARG A 77 14.32 18.06 3.74
N LEU A 78 13.81 18.35 2.54
CA LEU A 78 14.61 18.21 1.33
C LEU A 78 15.82 19.15 1.39
N ALA A 79 17.02 18.59 1.22
CA ALA A 79 18.25 19.39 1.17
C ALA A 79 18.24 20.32 -0.05
N PRO A 80 18.88 21.50 0.04
CA PRO A 80 19.05 22.38 -1.12
C PRO A 80 19.74 21.69 -2.29
N ALA A 81 19.52 22.17 -3.49
CA ALA A 81 20.18 21.63 -4.69
C ALA A 81 21.71 21.59 -4.53
N GLY A 82 22.30 20.43 -4.76
CA GLY A 82 23.74 20.18 -4.55
C GLY A 82 24.16 19.99 -3.09
N GLY A 83 23.23 20.12 -2.13
CA GLY A 83 23.49 19.84 -0.71
C GLY A 83 23.50 18.36 -0.42
N LYS A 84 24.06 17.99 0.75
CA LYS A 84 24.02 16.63 1.27
C LYS A 84 22.90 16.52 2.30
N GLY A 85 22.04 15.51 2.16
CA GLY A 85 21.09 15.15 3.20
C GLY A 85 21.73 14.26 4.26
N ASP A 86 21.09 14.12 5.40
CA ASP A 86 21.46 13.14 6.42
C ASP A 86 21.10 11.72 5.98
N VAL A 87 20.01 11.62 5.19
CA VAL A 87 19.59 10.37 4.54
C VAL A 87 19.36 10.59 3.05
N SER A 88 19.50 9.50 2.28
CA SER A 88 19.06 9.46 0.88
C SER A 88 17.82 8.57 0.75
N VAL A 89 16.85 9.04 -0.03
CA VAL A 89 15.55 8.39 -0.21
C VAL A 89 15.47 7.75 -1.58
N GLN A 90 14.95 6.56 -1.66
CA GLN A 90 14.58 5.87 -2.90
C GLN A 90 13.20 5.26 -2.75
N ALA A 91 12.36 5.41 -3.76
CA ALA A 91 11.07 4.75 -3.83
C ALA A 91 11.09 3.60 -4.85
N TRP A 92 10.16 2.66 -4.67
CA TRP A 92 9.93 1.56 -5.59
C TRP A 92 8.45 1.44 -5.89
N LEU A 93 8.13 1.14 -7.15
CA LEU A 93 6.82 0.67 -7.57
C LEU A 93 6.98 -0.76 -8.09
N ILE A 94 6.44 -1.71 -7.33
CA ILE A 94 6.52 -3.14 -7.63
C ILE A 94 5.14 -3.59 -8.07
N VAL A 95 5.04 -4.28 -9.21
CA VAL A 95 3.78 -4.82 -9.74
C VAL A 95 3.94 -6.30 -9.99
N GLU A 96 3.13 -7.10 -9.32
CA GLU A 96 3.15 -8.56 -9.40
C GLU A 96 1.80 -9.11 -9.87
N ASN A 97 1.85 -10.19 -10.63
CA ASN A 97 0.66 -10.98 -10.90
C ASN A 97 0.59 -12.09 -9.85
N ARG A 98 -0.56 -12.25 -9.23
CA ARG A 98 -0.85 -13.31 -8.26
C ARG A 98 -2.05 -14.10 -8.71
N THR A 99 -2.08 -15.38 -8.34
CA THR A 99 -3.19 -16.29 -8.62
C THR A 99 -3.67 -16.87 -7.31
N ASP A 100 -4.95 -16.67 -6.99
CA ASP A 100 -5.60 -17.30 -5.85
C ASP A 100 -6.55 -18.41 -6.33
N GLN A 101 -6.64 -19.47 -5.54
CA GLN A 101 -7.61 -20.51 -5.72
C GLN A 101 -8.85 -20.25 -4.88
N VAL A 102 -9.96 -20.00 -5.54
CA VAL A 102 -11.26 -19.85 -4.89
C VAL A 102 -12.03 -21.17 -5.03
N SER A 103 -12.28 -21.83 -3.90
CA SER A 103 -13.09 -23.04 -3.85
C SER A 103 -14.50 -22.71 -3.36
N THR A 104 -15.48 -23.03 -4.18
CA THR A 104 -16.90 -22.87 -3.84
C THR A 104 -17.51 -24.27 -3.71
N SER A 105 -17.98 -24.60 -2.51
CA SER A 105 -18.66 -25.87 -2.27
C SER A 105 -20.16 -25.71 -2.50
N TYR A 106 -20.70 -26.50 -3.39
CA TYR A 106 -22.13 -26.60 -3.68
C TYR A 106 -22.67 -27.92 -3.10
N GLY A 107 -23.78 -27.87 -2.39
CA GLY A 107 -24.35 -29.02 -1.70
C GLY A 107 -24.02 -28.95 -0.21
N GLY A 108 -24.72 -28.12 0.50
CA GLY A 108 -24.76 -28.10 1.96
C GLY A 108 -26.01 -28.77 2.45
N ALA A 109 -25.86 -29.64 3.42
CA ALA A 109 -26.99 -30.27 4.11
C ALA A 109 -27.90 -29.16 4.69
N TRP A 110 -29.05 -28.96 4.09
CA TRP A 110 -30.19 -28.46 4.83
C TRP A 110 -30.53 -29.52 5.88
N GLY A 111 -30.02 -29.28 7.07
CA GLY A 111 -30.18 -30.21 8.18
C GLY A 111 -31.64 -30.42 8.54
N GLY A 112 -32.17 -31.56 8.17
CA GLY A 112 -33.44 -32.08 8.62
C GLY A 112 -33.34 -33.57 8.69
N TYR A 113 -33.99 -34.18 9.66
CA TYR A 113 -34.03 -35.63 9.99
C TYR A 113 -34.40 -36.56 8.81
N TRP A 114 -34.78 -36.00 7.65
CA TRP A 114 -35.24 -36.69 6.45
C TRP A 114 -34.21 -36.79 5.31
N ASN A 115 -32.97 -36.29 5.49
CA ASN A 115 -32.03 -36.09 4.37
C ASN A 115 -31.14 -37.31 4.03
N GLY A 116 -31.41 -38.49 4.58
CA GLY A 116 -30.67 -39.68 4.26
C GLY A 116 -30.94 -40.32 2.89
N TYR A 117 -32.01 -39.90 2.19
CA TYR A 117 -32.47 -40.57 0.96
C TYR A 117 -32.30 -39.73 -0.32
N TRP A 118 -32.12 -38.40 -0.23
CA TRP A 118 -32.10 -37.48 -1.40
C TRP A 118 -30.96 -36.47 -1.40
N GLY A 119 -29.95 -36.67 -0.60
CA GLY A 119 -28.74 -35.85 -0.62
C GLY A 119 -27.98 -36.04 -1.93
N GLY A 120 -28.05 -35.05 -2.83
CA GLY A 120 -27.19 -35.04 -4.01
C GLY A 120 -25.73 -34.94 -3.61
N PRO A 121 -24.78 -35.41 -4.42
CA PRO A 121 -23.36 -35.34 -4.13
C PRO A 121 -22.94 -33.87 -3.97
N ALA A 122 -22.31 -33.57 -2.82
CA ALA A 122 -21.61 -32.29 -2.66
C ALA A 122 -20.44 -32.25 -3.65
N TYR A 123 -20.34 -31.19 -4.42
CA TYR A 123 -19.17 -30.97 -5.27
C TYR A 123 -18.54 -29.64 -4.94
N THR A 124 -17.22 -29.61 -5.04
CA THR A 124 -16.43 -28.41 -4.83
C THR A 124 -15.88 -27.97 -6.20
N GLU A 125 -16.24 -26.80 -6.61
CA GLU A 125 -15.68 -26.13 -7.77
C GLU A 125 -14.49 -25.29 -7.32
N THR A 126 -13.31 -25.54 -7.89
CA THR A 126 -12.12 -24.74 -7.65
C THR A 126 -11.78 -23.99 -8.93
N ARG A 127 -11.66 -22.67 -8.84
CA ARG A 127 -11.24 -21.82 -9.94
C ARG A 127 -10.04 -20.96 -9.53
N ASN A 128 -9.14 -20.75 -10.47
CA ASN A 128 -8.06 -19.80 -10.32
C ASN A 128 -8.56 -18.39 -10.67
N VAL A 129 -8.20 -17.42 -9.83
CA VAL A 129 -8.48 -16.00 -10.04
C VAL A 129 -7.15 -15.27 -10.08
N ASP A 130 -6.82 -14.74 -11.26
CA ASP A 130 -5.62 -13.94 -11.44
C ASP A 130 -5.92 -12.48 -11.11
N TYR A 131 -5.04 -11.86 -10.34
CA TYR A 131 -5.12 -10.45 -9.99
C TYR A 131 -3.73 -9.82 -9.93
N LYS A 132 -3.68 -8.48 -10.02
CA LYS A 132 -2.44 -7.72 -9.90
C LYS A 132 -2.35 -7.09 -8.52
N VAL A 133 -1.15 -7.13 -7.97
CA VAL A 133 -0.80 -6.46 -6.73
C VAL A 133 0.22 -5.38 -7.03
N GLY A 134 -0.01 -4.20 -6.50
CA GLY A 134 0.93 -3.08 -6.55
C GLY A 134 1.46 -2.79 -5.16
N THR A 135 2.79 -2.69 -5.04
CA THR A 135 3.45 -2.30 -3.80
C THR A 135 4.21 -1.00 -4.03
N VAL A 136 3.95 -0.01 -3.20
CA VAL A 136 4.81 1.16 -3.07
C VAL A 136 5.72 0.92 -1.88
N GLN A 137 7.03 1.06 -2.08
CA GLN A 137 8.03 0.94 -1.02
C GLN A 137 8.86 2.22 -0.98
N VAL A 138 9.22 2.66 0.22
CA VAL A 138 10.10 3.81 0.48
C VAL A 138 11.26 3.33 1.34
N ASP A 139 12.46 3.59 0.86
CA ASP A 139 13.72 3.24 1.50
C ASP A 139 14.48 4.51 1.91
N LEU A 140 14.98 4.54 3.14
CA LEU A 140 15.88 5.56 3.65
C LEU A 140 17.25 4.95 3.91
N PHE A 141 18.28 5.57 3.35
CA PHE A 141 19.66 5.15 3.52
C PHE A 141 20.45 6.25 4.25
N ASP A 142 21.21 5.90 5.26
CA ASP A 142 22.12 6.84 5.92
C ASP A 142 23.13 7.38 4.90
N ALA A 143 23.27 8.70 4.81
CA ALA A 143 24.14 9.32 3.84
C ALA A 143 25.64 9.17 4.18
N LYS A 144 25.98 8.79 5.42
CA LYS A 144 27.37 8.62 5.87
C LYS A 144 27.96 7.29 5.43
N ASP A 145 27.18 6.20 5.54
CA ASP A 145 27.68 4.84 5.27
C ASP A 145 26.89 4.13 4.13
N GLY A 146 25.86 4.78 3.60
CA GLY A 146 25.04 4.27 2.48
C GLY A 146 24.15 3.08 2.83
N LYS A 147 24.05 2.70 4.11
CA LYS A 147 23.25 1.57 4.54
C LYS A 147 21.78 1.92 4.61
N LEU A 148 20.94 0.94 4.29
CA LEU A 148 19.50 1.02 4.53
C LEU A 148 19.26 1.11 6.04
N VAL A 149 18.53 2.13 6.47
CA VAL A 149 18.24 2.36 7.89
C VAL A 149 16.76 2.23 8.19
N TRP A 150 15.90 2.47 7.19
CA TRP A 150 14.47 2.30 7.32
C TRP A 150 13.86 1.94 5.97
N ARG A 151 12.89 1.07 5.99
CA ARG A 151 12.04 0.67 4.86
C ARG A 151 10.60 0.61 5.31
N GLY A 152 9.70 1.17 4.53
CA GLY A 152 8.27 0.99 4.69
C GLY A 152 7.63 0.65 3.37
N SER A 153 6.62 -0.20 3.38
CA SER A 153 5.88 -0.56 2.18
C SER A 153 4.38 -0.67 2.42
N ALA A 154 3.63 -0.50 1.35
CA ALA A 154 2.19 -0.68 1.31
C ALA A 154 1.81 -1.47 0.07
N GLU A 155 1.15 -2.60 0.29
CA GLU A 155 0.67 -3.49 -0.75
C GLU A 155 -0.84 -3.37 -0.90
N GLN A 156 -1.33 -3.34 -2.14
CA GLN A 156 -2.76 -3.31 -2.44
C GLN A 156 -3.07 -3.98 -3.78
N ILE A 157 -4.27 -4.53 -3.91
CA ILE A 157 -4.75 -5.09 -5.17
C ILE A 157 -4.98 -3.95 -6.17
N VAL A 158 -4.37 -4.06 -7.35
CA VAL A 158 -4.56 -3.11 -8.45
C VAL A 158 -5.89 -3.42 -9.12
N ARG A 159 -6.86 -2.55 -8.94
CA ARG A 159 -8.13 -2.63 -9.67
C ARG A 159 -7.97 -1.99 -11.04
N ASN A 160 -8.48 -2.66 -12.07
CA ASN A 160 -8.46 -2.16 -13.47
C ASN A 160 -9.44 -0.99 -13.69
N ASN A 161 -9.68 -0.17 -12.69
CA ASN A 161 -10.52 1.01 -12.83
C ASN A 161 -9.70 2.11 -13.51
N GLN A 162 -10.28 2.75 -14.50
CA GLN A 162 -9.71 3.94 -15.13
C GLN A 162 -9.86 5.12 -14.16
N ASN A 163 -8.98 5.19 -13.18
CA ASN A 163 -8.99 6.30 -12.24
C ASN A 163 -8.60 7.59 -12.96
N SER A 164 -9.30 8.67 -12.66
CA SER A 164 -8.95 10.01 -13.11
C SER A 164 -7.55 10.40 -12.60
N PRO A 165 -6.88 11.40 -13.22
CA PRO A 165 -5.59 11.88 -12.71
C PRO A 165 -5.64 12.32 -11.24
N VAL A 166 -6.75 12.91 -10.80
CA VAL A 166 -6.97 13.36 -9.41
C VAL A 166 -7.08 12.17 -8.46
N GLU A 167 -7.85 11.14 -8.83
CA GLU A 167 -8.00 9.93 -8.02
C GLU A 167 -6.67 9.18 -7.88
N ARG A 168 -5.86 9.12 -8.94
CA ARG A 168 -4.51 8.53 -8.87
C ARG A 168 -3.59 9.29 -7.92
N GLU A 169 -3.62 10.62 -7.97
CA GLU A 169 -2.83 11.45 -7.06
C GLU A 169 -3.26 11.23 -5.61
N THR A 170 -4.57 11.26 -5.35
CA THR A 170 -5.12 11.02 -4.01
C THR A 170 -4.72 9.64 -3.49
N ALA A 171 -4.87 8.57 -4.30
CA ALA A 171 -4.50 7.23 -3.92
C ALA A 171 -3.00 7.08 -3.60
N ILE A 172 -2.12 7.71 -4.40
CA ILE A 172 -0.67 7.71 -4.13
C ILE A 172 -0.38 8.47 -2.82
N ARG A 173 -0.97 9.65 -2.61
CA ARG A 173 -0.78 10.46 -1.41
C ARG A 173 -1.23 9.72 -0.15
N GLU A 174 -2.39 9.07 -0.19
CA GLU A 174 -2.89 8.23 0.91
C GLU A 174 -1.99 7.04 1.20
N THR A 175 -1.53 6.34 0.14
CA THR A 175 -0.65 5.18 0.27
C THR A 175 0.68 5.57 0.90
N VAL A 176 1.33 6.62 0.40
CA VAL A 176 2.58 7.15 0.94
C VAL A 176 2.39 7.66 2.37
N GLY A 177 1.26 8.32 2.65
CA GLY A 177 0.90 8.76 4.00
C GLY A 177 0.83 7.59 5.00
N LYS A 178 0.21 6.47 4.60
CA LYS A 178 0.15 5.24 5.42
C LYS A 178 1.54 4.64 5.64
N ILE A 179 2.38 4.55 4.59
CA ILE A 179 3.75 4.04 4.71
C ILE A 179 4.53 4.87 5.73
N LEU A 180 4.59 6.18 5.51
CA LEU A 180 5.38 7.08 6.34
C LEU A 180 4.75 7.40 7.70
N SER A 181 3.50 6.99 7.97
CA SER A 181 2.95 7.05 9.33
C SER A 181 3.71 6.16 10.31
N GLN A 182 4.48 5.19 9.80
CA GLN A 182 5.35 4.30 10.58
C GLN A 182 6.76 4.90 10.82
N TYR A 183 7.06 6.08 10.27
CA TYR A 183 8.34 6.78 10.44
C TYR A 183 8.16 8.03 11.32
N PRO A 184 9.08 8.35 12.27
CA PRO A 184 10.18 7.50 12.73
C PRO A 184 9.67 6.27 13.49
N PRO A 185 10.42 5.15 13.50
CA PRO A 185 10.05 3.97 14.27
C PRO A 185 10.13 4.27 15.78
N HIS A 186 9.29 3.61 16.56
CA HIS A 186 9.20 3.75 18.03
C HIS A 186 9.90 2.62 18.75
#